data_4dc60262b8b4f7518b16dc724558fc5b
#
_entry.id   4dc60262b8b4f7518b16dc724558fc5b
#
_cell.length_a   1.000
_cell.length_b   1.000
_cell.length_c   1.000
_cell.angle_alpha   90.00
_cell.angle_beta   90.00
_cell.angle_gamma   90.00
#
_symmetry.space_group_name_H-M   'P 1'
#
loop_
_entity.id
_entity.type
_entity.pdbx_description
1 polymer ?
#
loop_
_entity_poly.entity_id
_entity_poly.type
_entity_poly.pdbx_seq_one_letter_code
_entity_poly.pdbx_strand_id
1 'polypeptide(L)'
;MVSPALAQKVSKEXVRAINVARMKAESINGGLSNYRAAKCMYATGQGGGECLKNGSDXFLFVFDGGAPGWQXXGXPATVETEILVSGDGASVVDVVYNGSPR
;
A
#
# COMPACT_ATOMS: atom_id res chain seq x y z
N MET A 1 2.22 -25.28 23.20
CA MET A 1 2.86 -24.71 22.04
C MET A 1 1.99 -23.64 21.40
N VAL A 2 2.58 -22.54 21.16
CA VAL A 2 1.86 -21.44 20.56
C VAL A 2 1.83 -21.61 19.06
N SER A 3 0.68 -21.49 18.50
CA SER A 3 0.59 -21.47 17.06
C SER A 3 0.99 -20.10 16.55
N PRO A 4 2.02 -20.03 15.75
CA PRO A 4 2.41 -18.74 15.19
C PRO A 4 1.31 -18.11 14.35
N ALA A 5 0.44 -18.94 13.84
CA ALA A 5 -0.63 -18.42 13.01
C ALA A 5 -1.56 -17.50 13.80
N LEU A 6 -1.63 -17.71 15.11
CA LEU A 6 -2.48 -16.88 15.92
C LEU A 6 -2.06 -15.42 15.85
N ALA A 7 -0.76 -15.21 15.88
CA ALA A 7 -0.26 -13.85 15.89
C ALA A 7 -0.06 -13.28 14.51
N GLN A 8 0.07 -14.14 13.52
CA GLN A 8 0.53 -13.70 12.21
C GLN A 8 -0.56 -13.57 11.18
N LYS A 9 -1.77 -13.89 11.56
CA LYS A 9 -2.83 -13.87 10.57
C LYS A 9 -3.19 -12.45 10.20
N VAL A 10 -3.18 -12.18 8.92
CA VAL A 10 -3.57 -10.88 8.39
C VAL A 10 -5.07 -10.93 8.12
N SER A 11 -5.79 -9.92 8.55
CA SER A 11 -7.23 -9.91 8.37
C SER A 11 -7.58 -9.75 6.89
N LYS A 12 -8.76 -10.22 6.54
CA LYS A 12 -9.24 -10.02 5.17
C LYS A 12 -9.43 -8.54 4.88
N GLU A 13 -9.75 -7.77 5.87
CA GLU A 13 -9.84 -6.33 5.69
C GLU A 13 -8.49 -5.70 5.37
N UNK A 14 -7.39 -5.99 5.85
CA UNK A 14 -6.16 -5.52 5.56
C UNK A 14 -5.74 -5.82 4.22
N VAL A 15 -6.12 -7.16 3.87
CA VAL A 15 -5.77 -7.54 2.51
C VAL A 15 -6.54 -6.71 1.49
N ARG A 16 -7.81 -6.55 1.73
CA ARG A 16 -8.62 -5.72 0.85
C ARG A 16 -8.12 -4.29 0.80
N ALA A 17 -7.76 -3.75 1.96
CA ALA A 17 -7.31 -2.36 2.04
C ALA A 17 -6.01 -2.13 1.28
N ILE A 18 -5.06 -3.07 1.37
CA ILE A 18 -3.82 -2.94 0.63
C ILE A 18 -4.11 -2.86 -0.87
N ASN A 19 -4.97 -3.74 -1.35
CA ASN A 19 -5.28 -3.78 -2.76
C ASN A 19 -6.01 -2.50 -3.19
N VAL A 20 -6.94 -2.03 -2.38
CA VAL A 20 -7.67 -0.80 -2.70
C VAL A 20 -6.72 0.40 -2.75
N ALA A 21 -5.82 0.50 -1.78
CA ALA A 21 -4.87 1.61 -1.75
C ALA A 21 -3.93 1.56 -2.95
N ARG A 22 -3.40 0.37 -3.25
CA ARG A 22 -2.48 0.23 -4.37
C ARG A 22 -3.18 0.57 -5.69
N MET A 23 -4.39 0.07 -5.87
CA MET A 23 -5.11 0.30 -7.11
C MET A 23 -5.48 1.77 -7.28
N LYS A 24 -5.78 2.45 -6.18
CA LYS A 24 -6.02 3.89 -6.26
C LYS A 24 -4.75 4.63 -6.70
N ALA A 25 -3.60 4.27 -6.12
CA ALA A 25 -2.35 4.89 -6.51
C ALA A 25 -2.03 4.64 -7.98
N GLU A 26 -2.26 3.41 -8.43
CA GLU A 26 -2.07 3.10 -9.84
C GLU A 26 -2.93 3.99 -10.73
N SER A 27 -4.17 4.16 -10.35
CA SER A 27 -5.12 4.94 -11.15
C SER A 27 -4.70 6.41 -11.24
N ILE A 28 -4.36 7.00 -10.10
CA ILE A 28 -4.07 8.45 -10.11
C ILE A 28 -2.69 8.77 -10.65
N ASN A 29 -1.83 7.76 -10.83
CA ASN A 29 -0.48 7.98 -11.34
C ASN A 29 -0.31 7.46 -12.77
N GLY A 30 -1.39 7.27 -13.48
CA GLY A 30 -1.31 7.00 -14.90
C GLY A 30 -1.42 5.55 -15.33
N GLY A 31 -1.75 4.67 -14.39
CA GLY A 31 -1.96 3.26 -14.72
C GLY A 31 -0.68 2.45 -14.71
N LEU A 32 -0.84 1.15 -14.89
CA LEU A 32 0.28 0.22 -14.73
C LEU A 32 1.38 0.37 -15.77
N SER A 33 1.08 0.98 -16.91
CA SER A 33 2.13 1.20 -17.90
C SER A 33 3.02 2.38 -17.53
N ASN A 34 2.61 3.19 -16.55
CA ASN A 34 3.36 4.37 -16.13
C ASN A 34 3.82 4.31 -14.69
N TYR A 35 3.26 3.40 -13.88
CA TYR A 35 3.45 3.47 -12.44
C TYR A 35 3.43 2.09 -11.81
N ARG A 36 4.34 1.87 -10.87
CA ARG A 36 4.29 0.68 -10.02
C ARG A 36 4.57 1.09 -8.58
N ALA A 37 3.73 0.62 -7.68
CA ALA A 37 3.92 0.85 -6.26
C ALA A 37 5.09 0.03 -5.73
N ALA A 38 5.64 0.44 -4.60
CA ALA A 38 6.68 -0.31 -3.92
C ALA A 38 6.18 -1.72 -3.57
N LYS A 39 7.13 -2.64 -3.41
CA LYS A 39 6.83 -4.05 -3.18
C LYS A 39 5.97 -4.29 -1.96
N CYS A 40 6.10 -3.45 -0.92
CA CYS A 40 5.31 -3.64 0.28
C CYS A 40 3.81 -3.60 0.00
N MET A 41 3.40 -2.91 -1.05
CA MET A 41 1.98 -2.82 -1.40
C MET A 41 1.48 -4.05 -2.15
N TYR A 42 2.35 -5.02 -2.42
CA TYR A 42 1.97 -6.32 -2.95
C TYR A 42 2.07 -7.40 -1.88
N ALA A 43 2.60 -7.06 -0.71
CA ALA A 43 2.86 -8.04 0.35
C ALA A 43 1.62 -8.21 1.21
N THR A 44 0.56 -8.74 0.60
CA THR A 44 -0.72 -8.85 1.30
C THR A 44 -0.66 -9.81 2.47
N GLY A 45 0.15 -10.86 2.37
CA GLY A 45 0.30 -11.80 3.47
C GLY A 45 1.02 -11.22 4.67
N GLN A 46 1.66 -10.07 4.50
CA GLN A 46 2.37 -9.38 5.57
C GLN A 46 1.66 -8.08 5.96
N GLY A 47 0.45 -7.89 5.49
CA GLY A 47 -0.31 -6.71 5.84
C GLY A 47 0.26 -5.40 5.34
N GLY A 48 1.04 -5.44 4.27
CA GLY A 48 1.66 -4.24 3.72
C GLY A 48 2.98 -3.87 4.36
N GLY A 49 3.42 -4.62 5.36
CA GLY A 49 4.72 -4.42 5.97
C GLY A 49 4.93 -2.99 6.45
N GLU A 50 6.09 -2.44 6.11
CA GLU A 50 6.41 -1.08 6.54
C GLU A 50 5.56 -0.01 5.89
N CYS A 51 4.79 -0.36 4.87
CA CYS A 51 3.92 0.63 4.23
C CYS A 51 2.66 0.92 5.03
N LEU A 52 2.27 0.01 5.90
CA LEU A 52 1.12 0.26 6.77
C LEU A 52 1.57 1.06 7.98
N LYS A 53 1.03 2.26 8.13
CA LYS A 53 1.42 3.16 9.21
C LYS A 53 0.45 3.16 10.37
N ASN A 54 -0.80 2.84 10.12
CA ASN A 54 -1.80 2.77 11.17
C ASN A 54 -2.89 1.82 10.70
N GLY A 55 -3.23 0.85 11.52
CA GLY A 55 -4.22 -0.14 11.17
C GLY A 55 -5.29 -0.36 12.22
N SER A 56 -5.45 0.56 13.16
CA SER A 56 -6.42 0.32 14.23
C SER A 56 -7.86 0.60 13.82
N ASP A 57 -8.14 1.78 13.35
CA ASP A 57 -9.51 2.11 12.89
C ASP A 57 -9.59 2.18 11.38
N UNK A 58 -8.60 2.65 10.73
CA UNK A 58 -8.55 2.78 9.37
C UNK A 58 -7.26 2.23 9.06
N PHE A 59 -7.12 2.21 7.87
CA PHE A 59 -5.80 1.75 7.41
C PHE A 59 -5.11 2.91 6.73
N LEU A 60 -3.99 3.33 7.27
CA LEU A 60 -3.21 4.41 6.65
C LEU A 60 -1.95 3.81 6.05
N PHE A 61 -1.79 4.00 4.75
CA PHE A 61 -0.60 3.52 4.02
C PHE A 61 0.21 4.70 3.52
N VAL A 62 1.53 4.57 3.62
CA VAL A 62 2.46 5.51 2.99
C VAL A 62 3.47 4.69 2.21
N PHE A 63 3.59 4.95 0.93
CA PHE A 63 4.45 4.12 0.10
C PHE A 63 4.99 4.89 -1.10
N ASP A 64 6.15 4.42 -1.56
CA ASP A 64 6.80 4.97 -2.73
C ASP A 64 6.31 4.29 -3.99
N GLY A 65 6.55 4.94 -5.12
CA GLY A 65 6.29 4.37 -6.43
C GLY A 65 7.16 5.04 -7.47
N GLY A 66 7.09 4.50 -8.67
CA GLY A 66 7.85 5.03 -9.78
C GLY A 66 7.50 4.33 -11.07
N ALA A 67 8.33 4.53 -12.07
CA ALA A 67 8.11 3.89 -13.37
C ALA A 67 8.21 2.38 -13.24
N PRO A 68 7.56 1.63 -14.13
CA PRO A 68 7.66 0.18 -14.07
C PRO A 68 9.10 -0.28 -14.02
N GLY A 69 9.38 -1.17 -13.08
CA GLY A 69 10.71 -1.70 -12.88
C GLY A 69 11.63 -0.88 -11.98
N TRP A 70 11.14 0.22 -11.46
CA TRP A 70 12.01 1.16 -10.71
C TRP A 70 12.70 0.49 -9.52
N GLN A 71 11.98 -0.29 -8.78
CA GLN A 71 12.56 -0.92 -7.60
C GLN A 71 13.61 -2.00 -7.93
N UNK A 72 13.32 -2.57 -8.84
CA UNK A 72 14.14 -3.61 -9.27
C UNK A 72 15.35 -3.09 -9.90
N UNK A 73 15.13 -2.06 -10.50
CA UNK A 73 16.18 -1.46 -11.17
C UNK A 73 16.96 -0.60 -10.28
N GLY A 74 16.56 -0.54 -9.06
CA GLY A 74 17.22 0.30 -8.11
C GLY A 74 17.12 1.81 -8.34
N UNK A 75 16.20 2.12 -9.02
CA UNK A 75 16.00 3.44 -9.30
C UNK A 75 15.34 4.06 -8.17
N PRO A 76 15.51 5.33 -8.03
CA PRO A 76 14.80 6.00 -6.95
C PRO A 76 13.33 6.13 -7.25
N ALA A 77 12.55 6.19 -6.17
CA ALA A 77 11.13 6.48 -6.30
C ALA A 77 10.94 7.90 -6.82
N THR A 78 9.88 8.08 -7.60
CA THR A 78 9.55 9.41 -8.12
C THR A 78 8.23 9.93 -7.55
N VAL A 79 7.50 9.07 -6.85
CA VAL A 79 6.19 9.41 -6.28
C VAL A 79 6.14 8.85 -4.86
N GLU A 80 5.52 9.59 -3.97
CA GLU A 80 5.13 9.09 -2.65
C GLU A 80 3.65 9.29 -2.51
N THR A 81 2.95 8.27 -2.01
CA THR A 81 1.51 8.32 -1.84
C THR A 81 1.15 8.01 -0.41
N GLU A 82 0.21 8.75 0.14
CA GLU A 82 -0.35 8.49 1.46
C GLU A 82 -1.86 8.39 1.30
N ILE A 83 -2.42 7.24 1.64
CA ILE A 83 -3.84 6.95 1.41
C ILE A 83 -4.44 6.38 2.68
N LEU A 84 -5.61 6.89 3.02
CA LEU A 84 -6.41 6.37 4.12
C LEU A 84 -7.55 5.55 3.55
N VAL A 85 -7.66 4.31 4.02
CA VAL A 85 -8.69 3.37 3.59
C VAL A 85 -9.59 3.05 4.78
N SER A 86 -10.87 2.87 4.51
CA SER A 86 -11.86 2.58 5.54
C SER A 86 -11.52 1.30 6.30
N GLY A 87 -12.06 1.18 7.49
CA GLY A 87 -11.76 0.04 8.36
C GLY A 87 -12.27 -1.29 7.83
N ASP A 88 -13.26 -1.29 6.96
CA ASP A 88 -13.68 -2.53 6.30
C ASP A 88 -12.82 -2.84 5.08
N GLY A 89 -11.86 -1.98 4.76
CA GLY A 89 -10.93 -2.20 3.67
C GLY A 89 -11.49 -1.91 2.29
N ALA A 90 -12.72 -1.43 2.21
CA ALA A 90 -13.39 -1.40 0.91
C ALA A 90 -13.29 -0.07 0.19
N SER A 91 -13.03 1.02 0.90
CA SER A 91 -13.16 2.35 0.32
C SER A 91 -11.99 3.23 0.64
N VAL A 92 -11.51 3.97 -0.35
CA VAL A 92 -10.56 5.04 -0.11
C VAL A 92 -11.31 6.18 0.57
N VAL A 93 -10.85 6.53 1.77
CA VAL A 93 -11.43 7.66 2.49
C VAL A 93 -10.80 8.96 2.02
N ASP A 94 -9.49 8.93 1.82
CA ASP A 94 -8.78 10.16 1.46
C ASP A 94 -7.45 9.82 0.81
N VAL A 95 -7.11 10.54 -0.24
CA VAL A 95 -5.75 10.55 -0.74
C VAL A 95 -5.07 11.71 -0.05
N VAL A 96 -4.35 11.41 1.02
CA VAL A 96 -3.78 12.44 1.88
C VAL A 96 -2.64 13.18 1.17
N TYR A 97 -1.89 12.43 0.37
CA TYR A 97 -0.77 13.00 -0.38
C TYR A 97 -0.50 12.14 -1.60
N ASN A 98 -0.16 12.78 -2.69
CA ASN A 98 0.38 12.07 -3.86
C ASN A 98 1.25 13.06 -4.62
N GLY A 99 2.56 12.84 -4.60
CA GLY A 99 3.46 13.77 -5.22
C GLY A 99 4.91 13.37 -5.03
N SER A 100 5.79 14.33 -5.13
CA SER A 100 7.22 14.05 -4.98
C SER A 100 7.51 13.44 -3.62
N PRO A 101 8.46 12.54 -3.53
CA PRO A 101 8.80 11.95 -2.24
C PRO A 101 9.21 13.01 -1.23
N ARG A 102 8.69 12.86 0.00
CA ARG A 102 8.93 13.82 1.07
C ARG A 102 10.11 13.42 1.94
#